data_374848e3acc1ae743d8d4a2016abd020
#
_entry.id   374848e3acc1ae743d8d4a2016abd020
#
_cell.length_a   1.000
_cell.length_b   1.000
_cell.length_c   1.000
_cell.angle_alpha   90.00
_cell.angle_beta   90.00
_cell.angle_gamma   90.00
#
_symmetry.space_group_name_H-M   'P 1'
#
loop_
_entity.id
_entity.type
_entity.pdbx_description
1 polymer ?
#
loop_
_entity_poly.entity_id
_entity_poly.type
_entity_poly.pdbx_seq_one_letter_code
_entity_poly.pdbx_strand_id
1 'polypeptide(L)'
;MLVHGAYVTPDCWAKFRKRFEDQGRAVIAPAWPYFDRSVADLQRNPDPRIAALTIRDLVDHYDKLIRALPEPPILIGHSFGGLIVQMLLDRGLGAAGVAIDAGPPRGVLASLRAIRSALPVLLAWRGWSRILTMSLNSFSTTFANTLPASQMKETYERYIVPVPGRIFFQAALGLGNGVTFNNPKRPPLLLIAAGEDRTSTSSMVRAMHKKHSLAPRRTDIIEFPHLSHWLIAEPGWEKVADQAINWADANALPVTMS
;
A
#
# COMPACT_ATOMS: atom_id res chain seq x y z
N MET A 1 -1.56 -4.95 11.75
CA MET A 1 -0.26 -4.59 11.13
C MET A 1 -0.52 -3.64 9.98
N LEU A 2 0.20 -2.51 9.91
CA LEU A 2 0.11 -1.51 8.86
C LEU A 2 1.29 -1.65 7.89
N VAL A 3 1.03 -1.69 6.58
CA VAL A 3 2.02 -1.92 5.52
C VAL A 3 2.09 -0.69 4.62
N HIS A 4 3.19 0.07 4.70
CA HIS A 4 3.34 1.30 3.92
C HIS A 4 3.61 1.04 2.44
N GLY A 5 3.33 2.04 1.61
CA GLY A 5 3.57 2.02 0.17
C GLY A 5 4.96 2.52 -0.24
N ALA A 6 5.14 2.71 -1.54
CA ALA A 6 6.33 3.36 -2.08
C ALA A 6 6.35 4.85 -1.73
N TYR A 7 7.55 5.43 -1.70
CA TYR A 7 7.85 6.84 -1.42
C TYR A 7 7.58 7.31 0.02
N VAL A 8 7.13 6.44 0.92
CA VAL A 8 6.84 6.79 2.32
C VAL A 8 7.47 5.77 3.27
N THR A 9 7.56 6.14 4.55
CA THR A 9 7.96 5.28 5.66
C THR A 9 6.74 4.92 6.51
N PRO A 10 6.87 4.09 7.57
CA PRO A 10 5.79 3.86 8.54
C PRO A 10 5.18 5.12 9.14
N ASP A 11 5.88 6.26 9.10
CA ASP A 11 5.37 7.54 9.60
C ASP A 11 4.10 8.02 8.88
N CYS A 12 3.86 7.57 7.65
CA CYS A 12 2.61 7.86 6.93
C CYS A 12 1.37 7.31 7.68
N TRP A 13 1.56 6.34 8.54
CA TRP A 13 0.52 5.71 9.34
C TRP A 13 0.30 6.35 10.71
N ALA A 14 1.03 7.41 11.08
CA ALA A 14 0.97 8.00 12.42
C ALA A 14 -0.45 8.32 12.88
N LYS A 15 -1.30 8.85 11.98
CA LYS A 15 -2.70 9.17 12.26
C LYS A 15 -3.55 7.91 12.47
N PHE A 16 -3.45 6.93 11.59
CA PHE A 16 -4.14 5.63 11.71
C PHE A 16 -3.72 4.89 12.96
N ARG A 17 -2.40 4.82 13.20
CA ARG A 17 -1.83 4.18 14.38
C ARG A 17 -2.41 4.76 15.67
N LYS A 18 -2.30 6.09 15.83
CA LYS A 18 -2.85 6.75 17.02
C LYS A 18 -4.35 6.47 17.20
N ARG A 19 -5.15 6.57 16.11
CA ARG A 19 -6.59 6.31 16.16
C ARG A 19 -6.93 4.89 16.60
N PHE A 20 -6.18 3.90 16.15
CA PHE A 20 -6.40 2.50 16.53
C PHE A 20 -5.90 2.20 17.94
N GLU A 21 -4.76 2.78 18.34
CA GLU A 21 -4.23 2.67 19.71
C GLU A 21 -5.19 3.33 20.73
N ASP A 22 -5.80 4.48 20.39
CA ASP A 22 -6.82 5.13 21.22
C ASP A 22 -8.08 4.26 21.40
N GLN A 23 -8.33 3.30 20.49
CA GLN A 23 -9.38 2.28 20.58
C GLN A 23 -8.92 1.00 21.31
N GLY A 24 -7.74 1.01 21.95
CA GLY A 24 -7.20 -0.12 22.71
C GLY A 24 -6.55 -1.22 21.86
N ARG A 25 -6.21 -0.96 20.60
CA ARG A 25 -5.63 -1.95 19.69
C ARG A 25 -4.11 -1.94 19.72
N ALA A 26 -3.51 -3.13 19.69
CA ALA A 26 -2.07 -3.25 19.44
C ALA A 26 -1.79 -3.00 17.95
N VAL A 27 -0.96 -1.99 17.65
CA VAL A 27 -0.64 -1.59 16.28
C VAL A 27 0.86 -1.68 16.03
N ILE A 28 1.24 -2.39 14.97
CA ILE A 28 2.61 -2.42 14.47
C ILE A 28 2.64 -1.93 13.02
N ALA A 29 3.66 -1.14 12.70
CA ALA A 29 3.90 -0.61 11.36
C ALA A 29 5.38 -0.81 11.00
N PRO A 30 5.80 -2.03 10.61
CA PRO A 30 7.18 -2.31 10.26
C PRO A 30 7.63 -1.56 9.01
N ALA A 31 8.87 -1.08 9.01
CA ALA A 31 9.49 -0.50 7.84
C ALA A 31 9.87 -1.59 6.80
N TRP A 32 9.99 -1.23 5.54
CA TRP A 32 10.67 -2.03 4.53
C TRP A 32 12.15 -2.25 4.91
N PRO A 33 12.79 -3.30 4.44
CA PRO A 33 14.23 -3.48 4.65
C PRO A 33 15.02 -2.22 4.28
N TYR A 34 15.89 -1.77 5.18
CA TYR A 34 16.72 -0.54 5.06
C TYR A 34 15.96 0.80 5.16
N PHE A 35 14.65 0.77 5.51
CA PHE A 35 13.83 1.97 5.74
C PHE A 35 13.60 2.28 7.22
N ASP A 36 14.26 1.59 8.12
CA ASP A 36 14.22 1.75 9.59
C ASP A 36 15.08 2.95 10.06
N ARG A 37 15.02 4.05 9.31
CA ARG A 37 15.77 5.30 9.53
C ARG A 37 14.85 6.50 9.44
N SER A 38 15.29 7.65 9.92
CA SER A 38 14.51 8.88 9.78
C SER A 38 14.29 9.25 8.31
N VAL A 39 13.17 9.93 8.01
CA VAL A 39 12.89 10.45 6.66
C VAL A 39 14.03 11.33 6.16
N ALA A 40 14.56 12.21 7.03
CA ALA A 40 15.67 13.10 6.69
C ALA A 40 16.97 12.34 6.32
N ASP A 41 17.24 11.21 6.99
CA ASP A 41 18.41 10.38 6.67
C ASP A 41 18.23 9.64 5.34
N LEU A 42 17.03 9.10 5.11
CA LEU A 42 16.70 8.43 3.85
C LEU A 42 16.76 9.39 2.67
N GLN A 43 16.33 10.64 2.85
CA GLN A 43 16.42 11.68 1.81
C GLN A 43 17.86 12.07 1.48
N ARG A 44 18.72 12.22 2.51
CA ARG A 44 20.11 12.68 2.34
C ARG A 44 21.05 11.57 1.89
N ASN A 45 20.90 10.38 2.43
CA ASN A 45 21.83 9.26 2.25
C ASN A 45 21.09 7.92 2.30
N PRO A 46 20.26 7.58 1.28
CA PRO A 46 19.57 6.30 1.22
C PRO A 46 20.58 5.14 1.16
N ASP A 47 20.27 4.03 1.85
CA ASP A 47 21.10 2.82 1.79
C ASP A 47 21.16 2.29 0.34
N PRO A 48 22.35 2.07 -0.24
CA PRO A 48 22.46 1.60 -1.61
C PRO A 48 21.77 0.27 -1.89
N ARG A 49 21.60 -0.59 -0.86
CA ARG A 49 20.90 -1.88 -0.97
C ARG A 49 19.42 -1.73 -1.33
N ILE A 50 18.83 -0.57 -1.07
CA ILE A 50 17.45 -0.26 -1.48
C ILE A 50 17.27 -0.47 -2.99
N ALA A 51 18.26 -0.10 -3.83
CA ALA A 51 18.17 -0.26 -5.28
C ALA A 51 17.91 -1.69 -5.75
N ALA A 52 18.32 -2.69 -4.96
CA ALA A 52 18.19 -4.11 -5.28
C ALA A 52 16.87 -4.74 -4.82
N LEU A 53 16.11 -4.08 -3.93
CA LEU A 53 14.87 -4.62 -3.39
C LEU A 53 13.87 -4.93 -4.51
N THR A 54 13.26 -6.11 -4.41
CA THR A 54 12.19 -6.60 -5.29
C THR A 54 10.85 -6.63 -4.55
N ILE A 55 9.74 -6.73 -5.28
CA ILE A 55 8.42 -6.95 -4.68
C ILE A 55 8.44 -8.22 -3.82
N ARG A 56 9.11 -9.28 -4.27
CA ARG A 56 9.21 -10.52 -3.52
C ARG A 56 9.95 -10.34 -2.19
N ASP A 57 11.06 -9.60 -2.16
CA ASP A 57 11.81 -9.33 -0.93
C ASP A 57 10.94 -8.61 0.10
N LEU A 58 10.11 -7.65 -0.36
CA LEU A 58 9.17 -6.94 0.51
C LEU A 58 8.10 -7.88 1.07
N VAL A 59 7.50 -8.73 0.23
CA VAL A 59 6.49 -9.70 0.67
C VAL A 59 7.09 -10.73 1.63
N ASP A 60 8.28 -11.26 1.33
CA ASP A 60 8.96 -12.24 2.17
C ASP A 60 9.41 -11.64 3.53
N HIS A 61 9.73 -10.34 3.55
CA HIS A 61 10.00 -9.61 4.80
C HIS A 61 8.76 -9.58 5.70
N TYR A 62 7.60 -9.18 5.18
CA TYR A 62 6.35 -9.14 5.97
C TYR A 62 5.84 -10.55 6.31
N ASP A 63 6.02 -11.54 5.45
CA ASP A 63 5.70 -12.95 5.72
C ASP A 63 6.41 -13.44 6.99
N LYS A 64 7.74 -13.19 7.08
CA LYS A 64 8.53 -13.54 8.26
C LYS A 64 8.03 -12.84 9.53
N LEU A 65 7.71 -11.55 9.43
CA LEU A 65 7.19 -10.78 10.57
C LEU A 65 5.83 -11.31 11.05
N ILE A 66 4.92 -11.62 10.12
CA ILE A 66 3.59 -12.15 10.45
C ILE A 66 3.70 -13.51 11.14
N ARG A 67 4.55 -14.41 10.61
CA ARG A 67 4.75 -15.74 11.19
C ARG A 67 5.41 -15.74 12.57
N ALA A 68 6.07 -14.65 12.94
CA ALA A 68 6.65 -14.46 14.27
C ALA A 68 5.64 -13.92 15.30
N LEU A 69 4.43 -13.51 14.87
CA LEU A 69 3.38 -13.06 15.77
C LEU A 69 2.64 -14.25 16.39
N PRO A 70 2.15 -14.13 17.63
CA PRO A 70 1.39 -15.18 18.30
C PRO A 70 0.05 -15.46 17.62
N GLU A 71 -0.52 -14.47 16.94
CA GLU A 71 -1.82 -14.56 16.28
C GLU A 71 -1.79 -13.90 14.90
N PRO A 72 -2.57 -14.39 13.92
CA PRO A 72 -2.69 -13.76 12.61
C PRO A 72 -3.24 -12.33 12.74
N PRO A 73 -2.50 -11.30 12.29
CA PRO A 73 -2.95 -9.92 12.40
C PRO A 73 -3.98 -9.55 11.32
N ILE A 74 -4.77 -8.51 11.57
CA ILE A 74 -5.42 -7.74 10.51
C ILE A 74 -4.30 -7.00 9.75
N LEU A 75 -4.31 -7.12 8.41
CA LEU A 75 -3.33 -6.47 7.52
C LEU A 75 -3.98 -5.28 6.84
N ILE A 76 -3.43 -4.08 7.01
CA ILE A 76 -3.90 -2.87 6.32
C ILE A 76 -2.72 -2.30 5.54
N GLY A 77 -2.86 -2.19 4.22
CA GLY A 77 -1.78 -1.70 3.36
C GLY A 77 -2.25 -0.63 2.39
N HIS A 78 -1.39 0.34 2.12
CA HIS A 78 -1.63 1.43 1.18
C HIS A 78 -0.71 1.33 -0.04
N SER A 79 -1.24 1.57 -1.23
CA SER A 79 -0.46 1.60 -2.47
C SER A 79 0.29 0.26 -2.71
N PHE A 80 1.62 0.28 -2.87
CA PHE A 80 2.43 -0.96 -2.89
C PHE A 80 2.21 -1.81 -1.62
N GLY A 81 1.97 -1.20 -0.46
CA GLY A 81 1.58 -1.92 0.76
C GLY A 81 0.27 -2.68 0.59
N GLY A 82 -0.70 -2.12 -0.15
CA GLY A 82 -1.94 -2.79 -0.50
C GLY A 82 -1.75 -3.96 -1.48
N LEU A 83 -0.77 -3.87 -2.40
CA LEU A 83 -0.35 -5.01 -3.23
C LEU A 83 0.28 -6.11 -2.36
N ILE A 84 1.19 -5.73 -1.46
CA ILE A 84 1.83 -6.66 -0.51
C ILE A 84 0.77 -7.37 0.33
N VAL A 85 -0.23 -6.66 0.86
CA VAL A 85 -1.35 -7.25 1.61
C VAL A 85 -2.08 -8.29 0.77
N GLN A 86 -2.44 -7.99 -0.49
CA GLN A 86 -3.10 -8.96 -1.37
C GLN A 86 -2.24 -10.23 -1.56
N MET A 87 -0.93 -10.08 -1.71
CA MET A 87 0.00 -11.21 -1.88
C MET A 87 0.17 -12.02 -0.59
N LEU A 88 0.18 -11.38 0.58
CA LEU A 88 0.24 -12.05 1.87
C LEU A 88 -1.05 -12.84 2.15
N LEU A 89 -2.21 -12.25 1.84
CA LEU A 89 -3.49 -12.96 1.93
C LEU A 89 -3.53 -14.17 0.98
N ASP A 90 -2.94 -14.07 -0.23
CA ASP A 90 -2.86 -15.20 -1.16
C ASP A 90 -1.98 -16.34 -0.63
N ARG A 91 -1.04 -16.04 0.26
CA ARG A 91 -0.26 -17.05 1.04
C ARG A 91 -1.04 -17.60 2.24
N GLY A 92 -2.27 -17.17 2.46
CA GLY A 92 -3.09 -17.56 3.63
C GLY A 92 -2.69 -16.87 4.93
N LEU A 93 -1.98 -15.75 4.87
CA LEU A 93 -1.51 -14.99 6.03
C LEU A 93 -2.49 -13.88 6.42
N GLY A 94 -2.58 -13.59 7.75
CA GLY A 94 -3.49 -12.60 8.31
C GLY A 94 -4.90 -13.12 8.59
N ALA A 95 -5.63 -12.46 9.47
CA ALA A 95 -7.02 -12.76 9.80
C ALA A 95 -8.01 -12.11 8.81
N ALA A 96 -7.68 -10.91 8.34
CA ALA A 96 -8.35 -10.17 7.28
C ALA A 96 -7.36 -9.18 6.65
N GLY A 97 -7.66 -8.69 5.46
CA GLY A 97 -6.86 -7.67 4.81
C GLY A 97 -7.68 -6.49 4.30
N VAL A 98 -7.08 -5.30 4.36
CA VAL A 98 -7.58 -4.07 3.76
C VAL A 98 -6.50 -3.52 2.84
N ALA A 99 -6.81 -3.38 1.57
CA ALA A 99 -5.91 -2.86 0.55
C ALA A 99 -6.42 -1.51 0.04
N ILE A 100 -5.76 -0.43 0.52
CA ILE A 100 -6.15 0.96 0.27
C ILE A 100 -5.39 1.47 -0.95
N ASP A 101 -6.11 1.92 -1.98
CA ASP A 101 -5.55 2.39 -3.26
C ASP A 101 -4.39 1.52 -3.75
N ALA A 102 -4.63 0.21 -3.72
CA ALA A 102 -3.59 -0.78 -3.88
C ALA A 102 -2.96 -0.76 -5.27
N GLY A 103 -1.66 -1.00 -5.34
CA GLY A 103 -0.99 -1.34 -6.58
C GLY A 103 -1.60 -2.62 -7.20
N PRO A 104 -1.72 -2.70 -8.53
CA PRO A 104 -2.40 -3.80 -9.19
C PRO A 104 -1.55 -5.07 -9.18
N PRO A 105 -2.12 -6.24 -8.83
CA PRO A 105 -1.50 -7.52 -9.11
C PRO A 105 -1.46 -7.80 -10.61
N ARG A 106 -0.60 -8.74 -11.03
CA ARG A 106 -0.54 -9.21 -12.41
C ARG A 106 -1.94 -9.63 -12.91
N GLY A 107 -2.29 -9.14 -14.10
CA GLY A 107 -3.60 -9.41 -14.72
C GLY A 107 -4.65 -8.32 -14.47
N VAL A 108 -4.34 -7.29 -13.71
CA VAL A 108 -5.12 -6.05 -13.63
C VAL A 108 -4.40 -4.98 -14.46
N LEU A 109 -5.11 -4.43 -15.45
CA LEU A 109 -4.53 -3.43 -16.35
C LEU A 109 -4.45 -2.06 -15.68
N ALA A 110 -3.30 -1.40 -15.85
CA ALA A 110 -3.14 -0.02 -15.43
C ALA A 110 -3.96 0.92 -16.31
N SER A 111 -4.63 1.91 -15.69
CA SER A 111 -5.33 2.96 -16.42
C SER A 111 -4.33 3.92 -17.09
N LEU A 112 -4.78 4.69 -18.10
CA LEU A 112 -3.93 5.70 -18.74
C LEU A 112 -3.42 6.75 -17.74
N ARG A 113 -4.20 7.11 -16.74
CA ARG A 113 -3.78 8.04 -15.66
C ARG A 113 -2.65 7.42 -14.84
N ALA A 114 -2.79 6.16 -14.43
CA ALA A 114 -1.76 5.44 -13.69
C ALA A 114 -0.46 5.29 -14.49
N ILE A 115 -0.56 4.97 -15.78
CA ILE A 115 0.61 4.91 -16.67
C ILE A 115 1.32 6.28 -16.71
N ARG A 116 0.58 7.37 -16.90
CA ARG A 116 1.15 8.72 -16.92
C ARG A 116 1.82 9.08 -15.60
N SER A 117 1.26 8.70 -14.46
CA SER A 117 1.88 8.95 -13.15
C SER A 117 3.19 8.17 -12.96
N ALA A 118 3.31 6.98 -13.55
CA ALA A 118 4.50 6.14 -13.49
C ALA A 118 5.59 6.51 -14.52
N LEU A 119 5.28 7.29 -15.56
CA LEU A 119 6.24 7.62 -16.63
C LEU A 119 7.56 8.19 -16.13
N PRO A 120 7.62 9.11 -15.14
CA PRO A 120 8.90 9.64 -14.66
C PRO A 120 9.84 8.54 -14.16
N VAL A 121 9.30 7.49 -13.56
CA VAL A 121 10.07 6.33 -13.08
C VAL A 121 10.45 5.41 -14.24
N LEU A 122 9.49 5.08 -15.10
CA LEU A 122 9.68 4.11 -16.18
C LEU A 122 10.63 4.66 -17.28
N LEU A 123 10.68 5.97 -17.47
CA LEU A 123 11.59 6.64 -18.40
C LEU A 123 12.95 7.01 -17.78
N ALA A 124 13.13 6.80 -16.47
CA ALA A 124 14.40 7.09 -15.81
C ALA A 124 15.50 6.18 -16.34
N TRP A 125 16.63 6.78 -16.76
CA TRP A 125 17.78 6.02 -17.25
C TRP A 125 18.27 4.99 -16.23
N ARG A 126 18.26 3.71 -16.62
CA ARG A 126 18.56 2.57 -15.74
C ARG A 126 17.71 2.53 -14.47
N GLY A 127 16.46 3.06 -14.52
CA GLY A 127 15.57 3.17 -13.35
C GLY A 127 15.38 1.85 -12.58
N TRP A 128 15.40 0.70 -13.28
CA TRP A 128 15.28 -0.65 -12.65
C TRP A 128 16.43 -1.03 -11.72
N SER A 129 17.56 -0.32 -11.74
CA SER A 129 18.75 -0.58 -10.91
C SER A 129 19.13 0.60 -10.02
N ARG A 130 18.25 1.59 -9.89
CA ARG A 130 18.50 2.83 -9.13
C ARG A 130 17.49 3.02 -8.02
N ILE A 131 17.89 3.80 -7.04
CA ILE A 131 17.01 4.45 -6.08
C ILE A 131 16.45 5.69 -6.76
N LEU A 132 15.12 5.85 -6.72
CA LEU A 132 14.40 6.95 -7.36
C LEU A 132 13.53 7.67 -6.35
N THR A 133 13.38 8.97 -6.51
CA THR A 133 12.48 9.78 -5.71
C THR A 133 11.38 10.40 -6.56
N MET A 134 10.26 10.71 -5.95
CA MET A 134 9.17 11.46 -6.56
C MET A 134 9.47 12.96 -6.50
N SER A 135 9.21 13.71 -7.58
CA SER A 135 9.30 15.16 -7.53
C SER A 135 8.09 15.78 -6.80
N LEU A 136 8.26 17.00 -6.26
CA LEU A 136 7.15 17.75 -5.67
C LEU A 136 6.00 17.95 -6.68
N ASN A 137 6.32 18.19 -7.94
CA ASN A 137 5.30 18.31 -8.99
C ASN A 137 4.53 17.01 -9.19
N SER A 138 5.18 15.85 -9.24
CA SER A 138 4.48 14.55 -9.32
C SER A 138 3.65 14.30 -8.07
N PHE A 139 4.18 14.60 -6.89
CA PHE A 139 3.45 14.48 -5.63
C PHE A 139 2.15 15.32 -5.66
N SER A 140 2.24 16.60 -6.01
CA SER A 140 1.10 17.51 -6.03
C SER A 140 0.09 17.23 -7.14
N THR A 141 0.50 16.64 -8.24
CA THR A 141 -0.39 16.45 -9.39
C THR A 141 -0.96 15.05 -9.51
N THR A 142 -0.33 14.04 -8.89
CA THR A 142 -0.77 12.64 -9.06
C THR A 142 -0.97 11.88 -7.75
N PHE A 143 -0.23 12.23 -6.69
CA PHE A 143 -0.24 11.49 -5.43
C PHE A 143 -1.15 12.13 -4.37
N ALA A 144 -1.00 13.43 -4.14
CA ALA A 144 -1.77 14.20 -3.14
C ALA A 144 -2.53 15.37 -3.79
N ASN A 145 -3.13 15.13 -4.96
CA ASN A 145 -3.71 16.18 -5.80
C ASN A 145 -4.98 16.85 -5.25
N THR A 146 -5.52 16.37 -4.14
CA THR A 146 -6.62 17.00 -3.39
C THR A 146 -6.15 17.72 -2.14
N LEU A 147 -4.87 17.55 -1.76
CA LEU A 147 -4.32 18.22 -0.59
C LEU A 147 -4.26 19.74 -0.82
N PRO A 148 -4.62 20.58 0.19
CA PRO A 148 -4.50 22.02 0.09
C PRO A 148 -3.08 22.48 -0.28
N ALA A 149 -2.97 23.44 -1.19
CA ALA A 149 -1.67 23.93 -1.69
C ALA A 149 -0.74 24.41 -0.56
N SER A 150 -1.31 24.99 0.51
CA SER A 150 -0.57 25.44 1.70
C SER A 150 0.12 24.31 2.47
N GLN A 151 -0.39 23.07 2.37
CA GLN A 151 0.15 21.90 3.06
C GLN A 151 1.08 21.06 2.16
N MET A 152 1.09 21.33 0.87
CA MET A 152 1.73 20.48 -0.14
C MET A 152 3.23 20.28 0.10
N LYS A 153 3.96 21.41 0.23
CA LYS A 153 5.42 21.38 0.39
C LYS A 153 5.83 20.74 1.70
N GLU A 154 5.19 21.12 2.80
CA GLU A 154 5.49 20.55 4.12
C GLU A 154 5.23 19.03 4.15
N THR A 155 4.10 18.59 3.60
CA THR A 155 3.76 17.16 3.52
C THR A 155 4.77 16.39 2.68
N TYR A 156 5.16 16.95 1.52
CA TYR A 156 6.19 16.34 0.68
C TYR A 156 7.53 16.18 1.41
N GLU A 157 8.02 17.25 2.04
CA GLU A 157 9.30 17.25 2.76
C GLU A 157 9.28 16.30 3.97
N ARG A 158 8.13 16.19 4.63
CA ARG A 158 7.94 15.36 5.82
C ARG A 158 7.87 13.86 5.53
N TYR A 159 7.33 13.44 4.39
CA TYR A 159 6.98 12.05 4.17
C TYR A 159 7.70 11.39 2.99
N ILE A 160 8.08 12.14 1.94
CA ILE A 160 8.55 11.53 0.71
C ILE A 160 10.02 11.13 0.81
N VAL A 161 10.28 9.84 0.59
CA VAL A 161 11.62 9.23 0.62
C VAL A 161 11.95 8.54 -0.71
N PRO A 162 13.24 8.37 -1.02
CA PRO A 162 13.69 7.58 -2.16
C PRO A 162 13.32 6.09 -2.01
N VAL A 163 13.06 5.42 -3.13
CA VAL A 163 12.58 4.02 -3.19
C VAL A 163 13.30 3.23 -4.29
N PRO A 164 13.27 1.87 -4.24
CA PRO A 164 13.79 1.06 -5.33
C PRO A 164 12.96 1.27 -6.59
N GLY A 165 13.59 1.76 -7.66
CA GLY A 165 12.92 1.88 -8.95
C GLY A 165 12.45 0.52 -9.50
N ARG A 166 13.19 -0.55 -9.18
CA ARG A 166 12.92 -1.93 -9.61
C ARG A 166 11.48 -2.37 -9.41
N ILE A 167 10.86 -2.07 -8.27
CA ILE A 167 9.50 -2.51 -7.96
C ILE A 167 8.45 -1.97 -8.96
N PHE A 168 8.65 -0.77 -9.50
CA PHE A 168 7.77 -0.18 -10.50
C PHE A 168 7.88 -0.90 -11.84
N PHE A 169 9.09 -1.25 -12.28
CA PHE A 169 9.29 -2.05 -13.49
C PHE A 169 8.72 -3.46 -13.31
N GLN A 170 8.91 -4.08 -12.15
CA GLN A 170 8.31 -5.38 -11.84
C GLN A 170 6.78 -5.30 -11.88
N ALA A 171 6.17 -4.28 -11.26
CA ALA A 171 4.72 -4.09 -11.29
C ALA A 171 4.20 -3.86 -12.73
N ALA A 172 4.87 -3.01 -13.51
CA ALA A 172 4.48 -2.71 -14.89
C ALA A 172 4.58 -3.94 -15.81
N LEU A 173 5.58 -4.80 -15.61
CA LEU A 173 5.81 -6.01 -16.40
C LEU A 173 5.07 -7.25 -15.83
N GLY A 174 4.38 -7.13 -14.71
CA GLY A 174 3.71 -8.27 -14.06
C GLY A 174 4.69 -9.29 -13.46
N LEU A 175 5.89 -8.84 -13.05
CA LEU A 175 6.94 -9.70 -12.52
C LEU A 175 6.94 -9.69 -10.99
N GLY A 176 6.68 -10.84 -10.37
CA GLY A 176 6.73 -11.00 -8.92
C GLY A 176 5.56 -10.37 -8.15
N ASN A 177 4.49 -9.92 -8.83
CA ASN A 177 3.28 -9.33 -8.23
C ASN A 177 2.00 -10.15 -8.55
N GLY A 178 2.14 -11.45 -8.82
CA GLY A 178 0.99 -12.32 -9.08
C GLY A 178 0.25 -12.71 -7.81
N VAL A 179 -1.08 -12.87 -7.93
CA VAL A 179 -1.95 -13.48 -6.92
C VAL A 179 -2.90 -14.46 -7.59
N THR A 180 -3.39 -15.44 -6.85
CA THR A 180 -4.43 -16.38 -7.27
C THR A 180 -5.79 -15.80 -6.90
N PHE A 181 -6.44 -15.12 -7.84
CA PHE A 181 -7.68 -14.38 -7.56
C PHE A 181 -8.82 -15.24 -7.02
N ASN A 182 -8.90 -16.50 -7.39
CA ASN A 182 -9.91 -17.46 -6.92
C ASN A 182 -9.42 -18.36 -5.79
N ASN A 183 -8.36 -18.00 -5.08
CA ASN A 183 -7.80 -18.77 -3.99
C ASN A 183 -8.81 -19.01 -2.86
N PRO A 184 -9.25 -20.26 -2.58
CA PRO A 184 -10.26 -20.56 -1.58
C PRO A 184 -9.75 -20.39 -0.13
N LYS A 185 -8.43 -20.37 0.06
CA LYS A 185 -7.80 -20.21 1.39
C LYS A 185 -7.50 -18.77 1.76
N ARG A 186 -7.69 -17.83 0.82
CA ARG A 186 -7.43 -16.41 1.04
C ARG A 186 -8.36 -15.86 2.15
N PRO A 187 -7.83 -15.20 3.20
CA PRO A 187 -8.65 -14.47 4.17
C PRO A 187 -9.53 -13.38 3.50
N PRO A 188 -10.58 -12.89 4.18
CA PRO A 188 -11.42 -11.80 3.68
C PRO A 188 -10.61 -10.57 3.27
N LEU A 189 -11.03 -9.85 2.22
CA LEU A 189 -10.36 -8.70 1.66
C LEU A 189 -11.33 -7.54 1.46
N LEU A 190 -11.00 -6.36 2.02
CA LEU A 190 -11.59 -5.09 1.64
C LEU A 190 -10.64 -4.36 0.69
N LEU A 191 -11.18 -3.85 -0.39
CA LEU A 191 -10.52 -2.91 -1.27
C LEU A 191 -11.10 -1.51 -1.01
N ILE A 192 -10.23 -0.53 -0.75
CA ILE A 192 -10.63 0.87 -0.62
C ILE A 192 -10.08 1.64 -1.81
N ALA A 193 -10.92 2.45 -2.44
CA ALA A 193 -10.59 3.28 -3.59
C ALA A 193 -10.83 4.76 -3.31
N ALA A 194 -9.88 5.60 -3.71
CA ALA A 194 -10.06 7.05 -3.79
C ALA A 194 -10.48 7.47 -5.21
N GLY A 195 -11.54 8.27 -5.33
CA GLY A 195 -12.11 8.68 -6.61
C GLY A 195 -11.21 9.62 -7.41
N GLU A 196 -10.44 10.45 -6.72
CA GLU A 196 -9.49 11.39 -7.33
C GLU A 196 -8.06 10.85 -7.45
N ASP A 197 -7.84 9.57 -7.11
CA ASP A 197 -6.52 8.94 -7.26
C ASP A 197 -6.11 8.88 -8.73
N ARG A 198 -4.91 9.38 -9.02
CA ARG A 198 -4.30 9.37 -10.36
C ARG A 198 -3.16 8.36 -10.49
N THR A 199 -2.84 7.66 -9.40
CA THR A 199 -1.78 6.65 -9.31
C THR A 199 -2.35 5.24 -9.35
N SER A 200 -3.27 4.90 -8.44
CA SER A 200 -4.02 3.65 -8.41
C SER A 200 -5.52 3.94 -8.55
N THR A 201 -5.93 4.26 -9.76
CA THR A 201 -7.27 4.80 -10.02
C THR A 201 -8.39 3.87 -9.54
N SER A 202 -9.54 4.45 -9.15
CA SER A 202 -10.71 3.71 -8.69
C SER A 202 -11.18 2.64 -9.70
N SER A 203 -10.97 2.87 -11.01
CA SER A 203 -11.25 1.86 -12.04
C SER A 203 -10.35 0.62 -11.92
N MET A 204 -9.08 0.79 -11.53
CA MET A 204 -8.17 -0.33 -11.28
C MET A 204 -8.59 -1.08 -10.01
N VAL A 205 -8.97 -0.37 -8.95
CA VAL A 205 -9.45 -0.98 -7.71
C VAL A 205 -10.75 -1.77 -7.94
N ARG A 206 -11.68 -1.23 -8.73
CA ARG A 206 -12.88 -1.97 -9.17
C ARG A 206 -12.55 -3.22 -10.00
N ALA A 207 -11.53 -3.15 -10.87
CA ALA A 207 -11.08 -4.31 -11.62
C ALA A 207 -10.45 -5.39 -10.71
N MET A 208 -9.69 -4.98 -9.69
CA MET A 208 -9.18 -5.90 -8.65
C MET A 208 -10.34 -6.55 -7.89
N HIS A 209 -11.32 -5.77 -7.46
CA HIS A 209 -12.51 -6.29 -6.78
C HIS A 209 -13.22 -7.36 -7.61
N LYS A 210 -13.52 -7.07 -8.89
CA LYS A 210 -14.16 -8.03 -9.79
C LYS A 210 -13.38 -9.34 -9.89
N LYS A 211 -12.06 -9.29 -9.92
CA LYS A 211 -11.23 -10.51 -10.00
C LYS A 211 -11.20 -11.26 -8.66
N HIS A 212 -11.02 -10.56 -7.54
CA HIS A 212 -10.98 -11.18 -6.22
C HIS A 212 -12.33 -11.73 -5.78
N SER A 213 -13.45 -11.22 -6.32
CA SER A 213 -14.80 -11.77 -6.08
C SER A 213 -15.01 -13.17 -6.68
N LEU A 214 -14.03 -13.69 -7.43
CA LEU A 214 -14.03 -15.10 -7.87
C LEU A 214 -13.66 -16.06 -6.72
N ALA A 215 -13.04 -15.58 -5.65
CA ALA A 215 -12.77 -16.38 -4.47
C ALA A 215 -14.04 -16.61 -3.63
N PRO A 216 -14.18 -17.77 -2.96
CA PRO A 216 -15.35 -18.03 -2.11
C PRO A 216 -15.37 -17.19 -0.82
N ARG A 217 -14.23 -16.65 -0.41
CA ARG A 217 -14.12 -15.74 0.74
C ARG A 217 -14.54 -14.34 0.36
N ARG A 218 -15.11 -13.63 1.33
CA ARG A 218 -15.64 -12.27 1.16
C ARG A 218 -14.62 -11.32 0.56
N THR A 219 -15.06 -10.55 -0.43
CA THR A 219 -14.35 -9.42 -1.02
C THR A 219 -15.32 -8.28 -1.17
N ASP A 220 -15.03 -7.16 -0.52
CA ASP A 220 -15.85 -5.95 -0.62
C ASP A 220 -15.02 -4.78 -1.18
N ILE A 221 -15.70 -3.74 -1.62
CA ILE A 221 -15.11 -2.49 -2.07
C ILE A 221 -15.84 -1.31 -1.46
N ILE A 222 -15.07 -0.30 -1.02
CA ILE A 222 -15.56 1.00 -0.57
C ILE A 222 -14.85 2.09 -1.37
N GLU A 223 -15.57 3.09 -1.84
CA GLU A 223 -15.00 4.21 -2.59
C GLU A 223 -15.20 5.53 -1.85
N PHE A 224 -14.15 6.35 -1.77
CA PHE A 224 -14.16 7.72 -1.25
C PHE A 224 -14.00 8.70 -2.42
N PRO A 225 -15.09 9.26 -2.96
CA PRO A 225 -15.10 9.93 -4.26
C PRO A 225 -14.17 11.14 -4.38
N HIS A 226 -13.91 11.85 -3.27
CA HIS A 226 -13.22 13.13 -3.25
C HIS A 226 -11.80 13.08 -2.69
N LEU A 227 -11.26 11.89 -2.41
CA LEU A 227 -9.92 11.73 -1.88
C LEU A 227 -8.93 11.35 -2.98
N SER A 228 -7.66 11.70 -2.79
CA SER A 228 -6.54 11.36 -3.66
C SER A 228 -5.84 10.08 -3.20
N HIS A 229 -4.71 9.74 -3.84
CA HIS A 229 -3.85 8.65 -3.39
C HIS A 229 -3.31 8.84 -1.96
N TRP A 230 -3.34 10.08 -1.43
CA TRP A 230 -2.92 10.41 -0.06
C TRP A 230 -4.04 10.29 0.98
N LEU A 231 -5.13 9.57 0.67
CA LEU A 231 -6.33 9.41 1.50
C LEU A 231 -6.07 8.91 2.93
N ILE A 232 -4.91 8.34 3.19
CA ILE A 232 -4.53 7.86 4.53
C ILE A 232 -4.11 8.99 5.49
N ALA A 233 -3.87 10.21 4.99
CA ALA A 233 -3.38 11.31 5.82
C ALA A 233 -3.91 12.70 5.42
N GLU A 234 -4.63 12.84 4.30
CA GLU A 234 -5.31 14.09 3.92
C GLU A 234 -6.63 14.29 4.70
N PRO A 235 -7.24 15.48 4.68
CA PRO A 235 -8.52 15.71 5.35
C PRO A 235 -9.60 14.67 4.96
N GLY A 236 -10.23 14.03 5.94
CA GLY A 236 -11.19 12.95 5.73
C GLY A 236 -10.61 11.54 5.96
N TRP A 237 -9.31 11.42 6.26
CA TRP A 237 -8.62 10.16 6.57
C TRP A 237 -9.28 9.37 7.71
N GLU A 238 -9.94 10.06 8.65
CA GLU A 238 -10.62 9.44 9.80
C GLU A 238 -11.67 8.43 9.34
N LYS A 239 -12.47 8.82 8.35
CA LYS A 239 -13.51 7.95 7.79
C LYS A 239 -12.90 6.73 7.09
N VAL A 240 -11.76 6.91 6.42
CA VAL A 240 -11.03 5.80 5.78
C VAL A 240 -10.53 4.82 6.85
N ALA A 241 -9.93 5.34 7.93
CA ALA A 241 -9.44 4.52 9.04
C ALA A 241 -10.57 3.72 9.71
N ASP A 242 -11.70 4.37 10.02
CA ASP A 242 -12.85 3.73 10.67
C ASP A 242 -13.46 2.65 9.78
N GLN A 243 -13.68 2.92 8.50
CA GLN A 243 -14.21 1.92 7.58
C GLN A 243 -13.27 0.73 7.44
N ALA A 244 -11.96 0.98 7.35
CA ALA A 244 -10.96 -0.08 7.25
C ALA A 244 -11.00 -1.01 8.47
N ILE A 245 -10.96 -0.46 9.69
CA ILE A 245 -10.87 -1.28 10.89
C ILE A 245 -12.19 -1.94 11.24
N ASN A 246 -13.32 -1.22 11.13
CA ASN A 246 -14.65 -1.77 11.44
C ASN A 246 -15.00 -2.92 10.50
N TRP A 247 -14.69 -2.77 9.20
CA TRP A 247 -14.90 -3.86 8.26
C TRP A 247 -14.02 -5.07 8.58
N ALA A 248 -12.74 -4.84 8.88
CA ALA A 248 -11.80 -5.91 9.19
C ALA A 248 -12.21 -6.70 10.43
N ASP A 249 -12.65 -6.02 11.50
CA ASP A 249 -13.14 -6.69 12.72
C ASP A 249 -14.38 -7.54 12.47
N ALA A 250 -15.31 -7.00 11.69
CA ALA A 250 -16.57 -7.72 11.39
C ALA A 250 -16.34 -8.96 10.49
N ASN A 251 -15.17 -9.07 9.82
CA ASN A 251 -14.90 -10.10 8.82
C ASN A 251 -13.63 -10.92 9.10
N ALA A 252 -12.85 -10.58 10.13
CA ALA A 252 -11.64 -11.32 10.47
C ALA A 252 -11.96 -12.79 10.78
N LEU A 253 -11.10 -13.68 10.29
CA LEU A 253 -11.20 -15.10 10.62
C LEU A 253 -10.91 -15.27 12.12
N PRO A 254 -11.67 -16.15 12.81
CA PRO A 254 -11.40 -16.45 14.20
C PRO A 254 -9.98 -17.04 14.35
N VAL A 255 -9.33 -16.70 15.46
CA VAL A 255 -8.07 -17.34 15.84
C VAL A 255 -8.37 -18.80 16.15
N THR A 256 -7.95 -19.70 15.27
CA THR A 256 -7.99 -21.14 15.59
C THR A 256 -6.90 -21.41 16.61
N MET A 257 -7.29 -21.62 17.88
CA MET A 257 -6.37 -22.18 18.85
C MET A 257 -5.94 -23.57 18.35
N SER A 258 -4.68 -23.69 17.95
CA SER A 258 -4.04 -24.95 17.59
C SER A 258 -3.46 -25.62 18.84
#